data_2c91d9c97f29d4c645e6585454d3ba0d
#
_entry.id   2c91d9c97f29d4c645e6585454d3ba0d
#
_cell.length_a   1.000
_cell.length_b   1.000
_cell.length_c   1.000
_cell.angle_alpha   90.00
_cell.angle_beta   90.00
_cell.angle_gamma   90.00
#
_symmetry.space_group_name_H-M   'P 1'
#
loop_
_entity.id
_entity.type
_entity.pdbx_description
1 polymer ?
#
loop_
_entity_poly.entity_id
_entity_poly.type
_entity_poly.pdbx_seq_one_letter_code
_entity_poly.pdbx_strand_id
1 'polypeptide(L)'
;MKSRSRAVYSINPSVDIYKIGEDQVEFYFITTRRRILLDISPTLILALTFVDGRRTLDDIGQIMAIDSQELAPFFDYLLGQRVLLDIEEEIQDLSLLAKVDLDRYDRQINYFRSAYSGGAFSQTKLLEAKVVIFGLGAIGSGIALQLAMAGVRHFILIDGANMMSSSQERHYIFSHAEIGRAKVDIVAEHLSQIDPLISSVLYKEYILPDTDLGKFLADANFIINTLDEPYIGFTSAKIGRVCVQKNLPLFVAGGFDAHLMSTGELIIPGKTPCVDCYLSHFTTTLAGWKPRYNIPPIERELYEVKGRDIDFHVGGLASMALFSISYATITIIDYIVSQGDVKTVYGRGECLFEDLNINYLNVQRDPKCPICSVI
;
A
#
# COMPACT_ATOMS: atom_id res chain seq x y z
N MET A 1 -12.38 27.80 21.41
CA MET A 1 -11.22 28.07 20.53
C MET A 1 -10.11 28.60 21.43
N LYS A 2 -9.00 27.86 21.59
CA LYS A 2 -7.79 28.42 22.24
C LYS A 2 -7.32 29.60 21.39
N SER A 3 -6.85 30.68 22.03
CA SER A 3 -6.23 31.81 21.34
C SER A 3 -5.02 31.29 20.55
N ARG A 4 -5.07 31.31 19.22
CA ARG A 4 -3.97 30.88 18.34
C ARG A 4 -2.68 31.67 18.54
N SER A 5 -2.78 32.84 19.20
CA SER A 5 -1.64 33.68 19.50
C SER A 5 -0.59 32.99 20.38
N ARG A 6 -1.01 32.02 21.21
CA ARG A 6 -0.13 31.22 22.08
C ARG A 6 0.31 29.88 21.49
N ALA A 7 -0.06 29.58 20.25
CA ALA A 7 0.38 28.36 19.58
C ALA A 7 1.86 28.46 19.21
N VAL A 8 2.56 27.36 19.32
CA VAL A 8 3.96 27.21 18.91
C VAL A 8 4.00 26.40 17.64
N TYR A 9 4.67 26.93 16.64
CA TYR A 9 4.77 26.27 15.33
C TYR A 9 6.19 25.83 15.02
N SER A 10 6.33 24.76 14.25
CA SER A 10 7.58 24.39 13.61
C SER A 10 7.39 24.27 12.09
N ILE A 11 8.47 24.42 11.35
CA ILE A 11 8.45 24.14 9.92
C ILE A 11 8.41 22.61 9.75
N ASN A 12 7.53 22.13 8.85
CA ASN A 12 7.47 20.71 8.52
C ASN A 12 8.83 20.25 7.96
N PRO A 13 9.50 19.24 8.54
CA PRO A 13 10.83 18.78 8.10
C PRO A 13 10.89 18.30 6.64
N SER A 14 9.73 18.02 6.04
CA SER A 14 9.62 17.62 4.64
C SER A 14 9.40 18.79 3.68
N VAL A 15 9.54 20.03 4.16
CA VAL A 15 9.32 21.24 3.36
C VAL A 15 10.58 22.09 3.35
N ASP A 16 11.12 22.33 2.17
CA ASP A 16 12.16 23.33 1.94
C ASP A 16 11.50 24.67 1.61
N ILE A 17 12.09 25.76 2.10
CA ILE A 17 11.62 27.14 1.88
C ILE A 17 12.67 27.88 1.08
N TYR A 18 12.27 28.37 -0.09
CA TYR A 18 13.16 29.15 -0.97
C TYR A 18 12.64 30.58 -1.10
N LYS A 19 13.46 31.55 -0.73
CA LYS A 19 13.23 32.96 -1.08
C LYS A 19 13.67 33.18 -2.52
N ILE A 20 12.71 33.49 -3.42
CA ILE A 20 12.99 33.67 -4.85
C ILE A 20 13.21 35.15 -5.20
N GLY A 21 12.53 36.05 -4.51
CA GLY A 21 12.63 37.48 -4.69
C GLY A 21 12.51 38.21 -3.35
N GLU A 22 12.29 39.54 -3.39
CA GLU A 22 12.09 40.31 -2.16
C GLU A 22 10.76 39.98 -1.50
N ASP A 23 9.73 39.72 -2.32
CA ASP A 23 8.34 39.49 -1.95
C ASP A 23 7.78 38.14 -2.40
N GLN A 24 8.69 37.20 -2.77
CA GLN A 24 8.29 35.89 -3.26
C GLN A 24 8.99 34.76 -2.54
N VAL A 25 8.21 33.77 -2.09
CA VAL A 25 8.70 32.56 -1.41
C VAL A 25 8.06 31.31 -2.02
N GLU A 26 8.86 30.27 -2.17
CA GLU A 26 8.42 28.96 -2.59
C GLU A 26 8.58 27.94 -1.47
N PHE A 27 7.53 27.16 -1.21
CA PHE A 27 7.53 26.00 -0.33
C PHE A 27 7.56 24.74 -1.19
N TYR A 28 8.61 23.96 -1.07
CA TYR A 28 8.80 22.74 -1.82
C TYR A 28 8.70 21.51 -0.91
N PHE A 29 7.71 20.68 -1.16
CA PHE A 29 7.49 19.45 -0.43
C PHE A 29 8.36 18.33 -1.00
N ILE A 30 9.42 17.96 -0.29
CA ILE A 30 10.44 16.99 -0.73
C ILE A 30 9.80 15.64 -1.11
N THR A 31 8.84 15.17 -0.30
CA THR A 31 8.21 13.85 -0.46
C THR A 31 7.24 13.78 -1.63
N THR A 32 6.38 14.79 -1.77
CA THR A 32 5.28 14.79 -2.76
C THR A 32 5.60 15.56 -4.03
N ARG A 33 6.72 16.27 -4.06
CA ARG A 33 7.13 17.19 -5.13
C ARG A 33 6.13 18.35 -5.35
N ARG A 34 5.18 18.55 -4.43
CA ARG A 34 4.26 19.68 -4.44
C ARG A 34 5.03 20.97 -4.22
N ARG A 35 4.63 22.01 -4.95
CA ARG A 35 5.19 23.36 -4.85
C ARG A 35 4.09 24.35 -4.56
N ILE A 36 4.34 25.28 -3.65
CA ILE A 36 3.45 26.42 -3.36
C ILE A 36 4.30 27.68 -3.51
N LEU A 37 3.97 28.48 -4.49
CA LEU A 37 4.60 29.77 -4.71
C LEU A 37 3.66 30.86 -4.19
N LEU A 38 4.17 31.75 -3.34
CA LEU A 38 3.40 32.84 -2.77
C LEU A 38 4.11 34.17 -2.97
N ASP A 39 3.32 35.17 -3.40
CA ASP A 39 3.69 36.56 -3.37
C ASP A 39 3.24 37.14 -2.02
N ILE A 40 4.20 37.42 -1.12
CA ILE A 40 3.94 37.87 0.25
C ILE A 40 4.93 38.98 0.64
N SER A 41 4.50 39.83 1.59
CA SER A 41 5.36 40.91 2.04
C SER A 41 6.68 40.40 2.62
N PRO A 42 7.80 41.15 2.48
CA PRO A 42 9.08 40.81 3.12
C PRO A 42 8.95 40.59 4.62
N THR A 43 8.00 41.29 5.26
CA THR A 43 7.67 41.13 6.68
C THR A 43 7.21 39.72 7.02
N LEU A 44 6.32 39.11 6.21
CA LEU A 44 5.83 37.75 6.39
C LEU A 44 6.94 36.73 6.11
N ILE A 45 7.81 37.01 5.13
CA ILE A 45 8.99 36.16 4.88
C ILE A 45 9.93 36.19 6.09
N LEU A 46 10.14 37.37 6.69
CA LEU A 46 10.96 37.51 7.88
C LEU A 46 10.36 36.75 9.07
N ALA A 47 9.01 36.78 9.25
CA ALA A 47 8.34 36.07 10.33
C ALA A 47 8.65 34.56 10.32
N LEU A 48 8.78 33.93 9.14
CA LEU A 48 9.14 32.52 9.02
C LEU A 48 10.51 32.19 9.61
N THR A 49 11.45 33.12 9.62
CA THR A 49 12.79 32.90 10.18
C THR A 49 12.78 32.76 11.70
N PHE A 50 11.72 33.20 12.36
CA PHE A 50 11.54 33.07 13.80
C PHE A 50 10.75 31.82 14.22
N VAL A 51 10.24 31.03 13.27
CA VAL A 51 9.55 29.77 13.51
C VAL A 51 10.57 28.67 13.85
N ASP A 52 10.78 28.41 15.13
CA ASP A 52 11.81 27.53 15.65
C ASP A 52 11.30 26.36 16.51
N GLY A 53 9.96 26.21 16.60
CA GLY A 53 9.34 25.19 17.45
C GLY A 53 9.33 25.53 18.94
N ARG A 54 9.64 26.77 19.33
CA ARG A 54 9.71 27.23 20.71
C ARG A 54 8.94 28.54 20.94
N ARG A 55 8.98 29.44 19.99
CA ARG A 55 8.33 30.74 20.07
C ARG A 55 6.85 30.63 19.74
N THR A 56 6.06 31.32 20.54
CA THR A 56 4.64 31.50 20.22
C THR A 56 4.46 32.55 19.12
N LEU A 57 3.28 32.58 18.50
CA LEU A 57 2.98 33.64 17.53
C LEU A 57 3.03 35.03 18.17
N ASP A 58 2.67 35.17 19.46
CA ASP A 58 2.78 36.40 20.23
C ASP A 58 4.27 36.82 20.40
N ASP A 59 5.18 35.86 20.69
CA ASP A 59 6.61 36.13 20.80
C ASP A 59 7.17 36.66 19.47
N ILE A 60 6.78 36.03 18.37
CA ILE A 60 7.18 36.45 16.99
C ILE A 60 6.67 37.87 16.72
N GLY A 61 5.41 38.16 17.04
CA GLY A 61 4.82 39.48 16.92
C GLY A 61 5.59 40.54 17.73
N GLN A 62 5.94 40.23 18.98
CA GLN A 62 6.73 41.15 19.83
C GLN A 62 8.14 41.41 19.26
N ILE A 63 8.83 40.39 18.78
CA ILE A 63 10.16 40.55 18.18
C ILE A 63 10.10 41.46 16.95
N MET A 64 9.03 41.33 16.17
CA MET A 64 8.84 42.09 14.92
C MET A 64 8.14 43.43 15.13
N ALA A 65 7.68 43.75 16.33
CA ALA A 65 6.83 44.91 16.64
C ALA A 65 5.55 44.98 15.80
N ILE A 66 4.90 43.81 15.60
CA ILE A 66 3.67 43.64 14.83
C ILE A 66 2.66 42.90 15.73
N ASP A 67 1.35 43.24 15.58
CA ASP A 67 0.30 42.49 16.27
C ASP A 67 0.27 41.03 15.74
N SER A 68 0.33 40.08 16.63
CA SER A 68 0.23 38.65 16.27
C SER A 68 -1.05 38.33 15.48
N GLN A 69 -2.13 39.12 15.65
CA GLN A 69 -3.34 38.95 14.88
C GLN A 69 -3.16 39.29 13.36
N GLU A 70 -2.19 40.11 13.03
CA GLU A 70 -1.85 40.38 11.63
C GLU A 70 -1.09 39.20 10.98
N LEU A 71 -0.35 38.45 11.76
CA LEU A 71 0.41 37.27 11.32
C LEU A 71 -0.49 36.01 11.23
N ALA A 72 -1.52 35.92 12.07
CA ALA A 72 -2.34 34.74 12.24
C ALA A 72 -2.95 34.19 10.94
N PRO A 73 -3.53 34.99 10.01
CA PRO A 73 -4.10 34.47 8.77
C PRO A 73 -3.07 33.78 7.87
N PHE A 74 -1.84 34.28 7.85
CA PHE A 74 -0.75 33.68 7.08
C PHE A 74 -0.29 32.36 7.70
N PHE A 75 -0.13 32.34 9.01
CA PHE A 75 0.24 31.11 9.73
C PHE A 75 -0.87 30.05 9.65
N ASP A 76 -2.14 30.44 9.72
CA ASP A 76 -3.28 29.55 9.51
C ASP A 76 -3.30 28.96 8.10
N TYR A 77 -3.00 29.76 7.09
CA TYR A 77 -2.85 29.27 5.73
C TYR A 77 -1.73 28.24 5.61
N LEU A 78 -0.55 28.53 6.15
CA LEU A 78 0.60 27.63 6.11
C LEU A 78 0.37 26.34 6.89
N LEU A 79 -0.34 26.41 8.02
CA LEU A 79 -0.78 25.25 8.79
C LEU A 79 -1.75 24.40 7.97
N GLY A 80 -2.75 25.01 7.35
CA GLY A 80 -3.69 24.35 6.45
C GLY A 80 -3.01 23.69 5.23
N GLN A 81 -1.90 24.25 4.76
CA GLN A 81 -1.06 23.68 3.71
C GLN A 81 -0.04 22.66 4.21
N ARG A 82 0.06 22.42 5.52
CA ARG A 82 1.09 21.57 6.18
C ARG A 82 2.53 22.01 5.93
N VAL A 83 2.72 23.30 5.69
CA VAL A 83 4.05 23.92 5.70
C VAL A 83 4.51 24.10 7.14
N LEU A 84 3.60 24.51 8.02
CA LEU A 84 3.78 24.57 9.46
C LEU A 84 3.09 23.39 10.15
N LEU A 85 3.61 23.02 11.30
CA LEU A 85 3.06 22.05 12.24
C LEU A 85 2.80 22.74 13.57
N ASP A 86 1.64 22.48 14.18
CA ASP A 86 1.36 22.89 15.55
C ASP A 86 2.03 21.89 16.52
N ILE A 87 2.92 22.38 17.37
CA ILE A 87 3.73 21.52 18.28
C ILE A 87 2.84 20.79 19.29
N GLU A 88 1.76 21.40 19.77
CA GLU A 88 0.86 20.74 20.72
C GLU A 88 0.11 19.59 20.05
N GLU A 89 -0.39 19.80 18.82
CA GLU A 89 -1.04 18.75 18.03
C GLU A 89 -0.07 17.61 17.69
N GLU A 90 1.17 17.95 17.34
CA GLU A 90 2.22 16.95 17.04
C GLU A 90 2.59 16.11 18.28
N ILE A 91 2.69 16.73 19.46
CA ILE A 91 2.95 16.00 20.73
C ILE A 91 1.77 15.05 21.02
N GLN A 92 0.53 15.49 20.81
CA GLN A 92 -0.65 14.64 21.00
C GLN A 92 -0.66 13.47 20.00
N ASP A 93 -0.36 13.73 18.73
CA ASP A 93 -0.27 12.66 17.70
C ASP A 93 0.82 11.64 18.09
N LEU A 94 2.03 12.09 18.40
CA LEU A 94 3.12 11.21 18.79
C LEU A 94 2.83 10.40 20.08
N SER A 95 1.99 10.91 20.98
CA SER A 95 1.60 10.19 22.19
C SER A 95 0.75 8.93 21.93
N LEU A 96 0.23 8.75 20.72
CA LEU A 96 -0.52 7.57 20.31
C LEU A 96 0.36 6.31 20.20
N LEU A 97 1.67 6.45 20.11
CA LEU A 97 2.60 5.35 19.92
C LEU A 97 3.55 5.18 21.13
N ALA A 98 3.91 3.93 21.40
CA ALA A 98 4.98 3.63 22.34
C ALA A 98 6.33 4.11 21.79
N LYS A 99 7.26 4.43 22.68
CA LYS A 99 8.59 4.93 22.27
C LYS A 99 9.30 4.00 21.29
N VAL A 100 9.22 2.68 21.48
CA VAL A 100 9.84 1.69 20.60
C VAL A 100 9.30 1.79 19.17
N ASP A 101 8.01 2.06 19.00
CA ASP A 101 7.39 2.22 17.69
C ASP A 101 7.72 3.59 17.07
N LEU A 102 7.82 4.64 17.88
CA LEU A 102 8.30 5.95 17.42
C LEU A 102 9.73 5.87 16.88
N ASP A 103 10.63 5.22 17.63
CA ASP A 103 12.04 5.05 17.22
C ASP A 103 12.15 4.18 15.94
N ARG A 104 11.33 3.15 15.84
CA ARG A 104 11.35 2.22 14.69
C ARG A 104 10.80 2.84 13.41
N TYR A 105 9.69 3.57 13.50
CA TYR A 105 8.95 4.09 12.36
C TYR A 105 9.14 5.59 12.14
N ASP A 106 10.16 6.22 12.71
CA ASP A 106 10.39 7.68 12.66
C ASP A 106 10.28 8.24 11.23
N ARG A 107 10.99 7.64 10.27
CA ARG A 107 10.96 8.09 8.87
C ARG A 107 9.59 7.92 8.22
N GLN A 108 8.89 6.83 8.55
CA GLN A 108 7.56 6.55 8.02
C GLN A 108 6.51 7.48 8.63
N ILE A 109 6.60 7.76 9.93
CA ILE A 109 5.77 8.75 10.63
C ILE A 109 5.97 10.13 9.98
N ASN A 110 7.20 10.53 9.68
CA ASN A 110 7.50 11.78 9.01
C ASN A 110 6.91 11.85 7.58
N TYR A 111 6.96 10.73 6.84
CA TYR A 111 6.30 10.62 5.56
C TYR A 111 4.77 10.79 5.69
N PHE A 112 4.15 10.07 6.62
CA PHE A 112 2.70 10.15 6.85
C PHE A 112 2.26 11.53 7.31
N ARG A 113 3.02 12.20 8.17
CA ARG A 113 2.77 13.58 8.59
C ARG A 113 2.64 14.53 7.41
N SER A 114 3.44 14.33 6.37
CA SER A 114 3.41 15.17 5.16
C SER A 114 2.28 14.79 4.20
N ALA A 115 1.91 13.51 4.12
CA ALA A 115 0.95 13.00 3.14
C ALA A 115 -0.48 12.88 3.70
N TYR A 116 -0.65 12.61 5.01
CA TYR A 116 -1.93 12.30 5.67
C TYR A 116 -2.19 13.19 6.88
N SER A 117 -3.28 12.92 7.61
CA SER A 117 -3.77 13.75 8.72
C SER A 117 -3.13 13.44 10.08
N GLY A 118 -1.88 13.06 10.15
CA GLY A 118 -1.16 12.71 11.37
C GLY A 118 -0.14 11.62 11.10
N GLY A 119 1.05 11.79 11.62
CA GLY A 119 2.13 10.85 11.38
C GLY A 119 1.94 9.56 12.19
N ALA A 120 1.85 9.71 13.52
CA ALA A 120 1.67 8.59 14.43
C ALA A 120 0.27 7.99 14.35
N PHE A 121 -0.77 8.80 14.18
CA PHE A 121 -2.13 8.32 13.93
C PHE A 121 -2.20 7.41 12.69
N SER A 122 -1.53 7.78 11.59
CA SER A 122 -1.44 6.94 10.40
C SER A 122 -0.71 5.63 10.67
N GLN A 123 0.36 5.68 11.47
CA GLN A 123 1.10 4.48 11.87
C GLN A 123 0.26 3.53 12.73
N THR A 124 -0.60 4.04 13.63
CA THR A 124 -1.48 3.16 14.42
C THR A 124 -2.41 2.33 13.55
N LYS A 125 -2.87 2.87 12.40
CA LYS A 125 -3.73 2.13 11.47
C LYS A 125 -3.05 0.90 10.90
N LEU A 126 -1.74 0.97 10.63
CA LEU A 126 -0.97 -0.18 10.18
C LEU A 126 -0.74 -1.19 11.29
N LEU A 127 -0.42 -0.72 12.52
CA LEU A 127 -0.23 -1.60 13.67
C LEU A 127 -1.49 -2.40 14.03
N GLU A 128 -2.67 -1.81 13.84
CA GLU A 128 -3.99 -2.39 14.13
C GLU A 128 -4.57 -3.21 12.97
N ALA A 129 -4.03 -3.06 11.75
CA ALA A 129 -4.56 -3.72 10.57
C ALA A 129 -4.45 -5.24 10.67
N LYS A 130 -5.55 -5.94 10.33
CA LYS A 130 -5.62 -7.41 10.22
C LYS A 130 -5.70 -7.77 8.75
N VAL A 131 -4.62 -8.31 8.21
CA VAL A 131 -4.46 -8.60 6.79
C VAL A 131 -4.54 -10.09 6.53
N VAL A 132 -5.39 -10.46 5.60
CA VAL A 132 -5.52 -11.84 5.10
C VAL A 132 -4.82 -11.96 3.76
N ILE A 133 -3.93 -12.94 3.62
CA ILE A 133 -3.19 -13.16 2.38
C ILE A 133 -3.47 -14.58 1.88
N PHE A 134 -4.12 -14.66 0.73
CA PHE A 134 -4.32 -15.87 -0.03
C PHE A 134 -3.21 -16.02 -1.06
N GLY A 135 -2.40 -17.08 -0.90
CA GLY A 135 -1.21 -17.34 -1.71
C GLY A 135 0.05 -16.70 -1.17
N LEU A 136 1.08 -17.50 -0.96
CA LEU A 136 2.40 -17.10 -0.48
C LEU A 136 3.50 -17.48 -1.49
N GLY A 137 3.18 -17.28 -2.76
CA GLY A 137 4.15 -17.28 -3.85
C GLY A 137 5.09 -16.07 -3.76
N ALA A 138 5.85 -15.80 -4.82
CA ALA A 138 6.79 -14.67 -4.86
C ALA A 138 6.12 -13.34 -4.46
N ILE A 139 4.94 -13.07 -5.00
CA ILE A 139 4.22 -11.82 -4.76
C ILE A 139 3.65 -11.78 -3.33
N GLY A 140 2.87 -12.78 -2.92
CA GLY A 140 2.19 -12.75 -1.62
C GLY A 140 3.13 -12.75 -0.43
N SER A 141 4.22 -13.55 -0.49
CA SER A 141 5.24 -13.53 0.56
C SER A 141 5.96 -12.19 0.64
N GLY A 142 6.28 -11.59 -0.52
CA GLY A 142 6.93 -10.28 -0.57
C GLY A 142 6.04 -9.16 -0.03
N ILE A 143 4.74 -9.16 -0.36
CA ILE A 143 3.78 -8.20 0.21
C ILE A 143 3.69 -8.37 1.74
N ALA A 144 3.60 -9.62 2.24
CA ALA A 144 3.56 -9.88 3.68
C ALA A 144 4.74 -9.25 4.41
N LEU A 145 5.96 -9.45 3.88
CA LEU A 145 7.18 -8.89 4.49
C LEU A 145 7.22 -7.38 4.43
N GLN A 146 6.89 -6.76 3.30
CA GLN A 146 6.89 -5.30 3.20
C GLN A 146 5.83 -4.66 4.10
N LEU A 147 4.64 -5.28 4.24
CA LEU A 147 3.62 -4.83 5.19
C LEU A 147 4.08 -4.97 6.64
N ALA A 148 4.77 -6.07 6.98
CA ALA A 148 5.37 -6.25 8.31
C ALA A 148 6.44 -5.19 8.61
N MET A 149 7.31 -4.90 7.64
CA MET A 149 8.29 -3.81 7.74
C MET A 149 7.61 -2.44 7.92
N ALA A 150 6.44 -2.24 7.32
CA ALA A 150 5.64 -1.03 7.49
C ALA A 150 4.85 -0.98 8.80
N GLY A 151 4.78 -2.08 9.56
CA GLY A 151 4.17 -2.11 10.89
C GLY A 151 2.87 -2.92 11.01
N VAL A 152 2.43 -3.62 9.97
CA VAL A 152 1.31 -4.55 10.11
C VAL A 152 1.72 -5.70 11.02
N ARG A 153 0.92 -5.97 12.07
CA ARG A 153 1.23 -6.98 13.09
C ARG A 153 0.29 -8.17 13.12
N HIS A 154 -0.82 -8.13 12.37
CA HIS A 154 -1.81 -9.21 12.40
C HIS A 154 -2.02 -9.78 11.01
N PHE A 155 -1.56 -11.02 10.82
CA PHE A 155 -1.65 -11.71 9.55
C PHE A 155 -2.48 -13.00 9.67
N ILE A 156 -3.26 -13.28 8.62
CA ILE A 156 -3.85 -14.58 8.37
C ILE A 156 -3.26 -15.05 7.03
N LEU A 157 -2.49 -16.12 7.06
CA LEU A 157 -1.72 -16.60 5.92
C LEU A 157 -2.29 -17.94 5.42
N ILE A 158 -2.67 -17.99 4.16
CA ILE A 158 -3.30 -19.15 3.54
C ILE A 158 -2.51 -19.59 2.31
N ASP A 159 -1.91 -20.77 2.35
CA ASP A 159 -1.27 -21.42 1.19
C ASP A 159 -1.13 -22.92 1.48
N GLY A 160 -1.57 -23.78 0.56
CA GLY A 160 -1.47 -25.24 0.69
C GLY A 160 -0.15 -25.82 0.18
N ALA A 161 0.69 -25.02 -0.49
CA ALA A 161 1.88 -25.53 -1.16
C ALA A 161 3.13 -25.49 -0.27
N ASN A 162 4.06 -26.37 -0.60
CA ASN A 162 5.41 -26.34 -0.07
C ASN A 162 6.35 -25.58 -0.99
N MET A 163 7.48 -25.16 -0.45
CA MET A 163 8.57 -24.54 -1.20
C MET A 163 9.20 -25.56 -2.15
N MET A 164 9.34 -25.21 -3.41
CA MET A 164 9.96 -26.04 -4.43
C MET A 164 11.27 -25.40 -4.95
N SER A 165 12.16 -26.23 -5.52
CA SER A 165 13.40 -25.72 -6.10
C SER A 165 13.19 -24.70 -7.21
N SER A 166 12.16 -24.88 -8.05
CA SER A 166 11.76 -23.94 -9.10
C SER A 166 11.22 -22.62 -8.58
N SER A 167 10.86 -22.55 -7.30
CA SER A 167 10.34 -21.31 -6.69
C SER A 167 11.45 -20.34 -6.31
N GLN A 168 12.68 -20.81 -6.08
CA GLN A 168 13.77 -20.01 -5.51
C GLN A 168 14.19 -18.82 -6.38
N GLU A 169 14.12 -18.95 -7.68
CA GLU A 169 14.51 -17.88 -8.61
C GLU A 169 13.69 -16.58 -8.48
N ARG A 170 12.46 -16.68 -7.93
CA ARG A 170 11.52 -15.56 -7.78
C ARG A 170 11.27 -15.15 -6.33
N HIS A 171 11.55 -16.06 -5.38
CA HIS A 171 11.31 -15.85 -3.95
C HIS A 171 12.59 -15.38 -3.27
N TYR A 172 12.86 -14.09 -3.29
CA TYR A 172 14.11 -13.51 -2.78
C TYR A 172 14.36 -13.76 -1.28
N ILE A 173 13.33 -14.20 -0.52
CA ILE A 173 13.43 -14.46 0.92
C ILE A 173 13.67 -15.92 1.26
N PHE A 174 13.57 -16.83 0.29
CA PHE A 174 13.69 -18.25 0.52
C PHE A 174 15.09 -18.76 0.18
N SER A 175 15.57 -19.70 0.98
CA SER A 175 16.84 -20.37 0.79
C SER A 175 16.67 -21.82 0.30
N HIS A 176 17.76 -22.41 -0.18
CA HIS A 176 17.76 -23.81 -0.61
C HIS A 176 17.40 -24.79 0.55
N ALA A 177 17.73 -24.41 1.79
CA ALA A 177 17.42 -25.22 2.97
C ALA A 177 15.92 -25.31 3.28
N GLU A 178 15.10 -24.47 2.68
CA GLU A 178 13.65 -24.40 2.92
C GLU A 178 12.83 -25.24 1.95
N ILE A 179 13.46 -25.85 0.95
CA ILE A 179 12.78 -26.72 -0.02
C ILE A 179 12.06 -27.85 0.71
N GLY A 180 10.78 -28.04 0.38
CA GLY A 180 9.90 -29.04 1.00
C GLY A 180 9.16 -28.57 2.23
N ARG A 181 9.51 -27.42 2.82
CA ARG A 181 8.76 -26.82 3.94
C ARG A 181 7.51 -26.11 3.45
N ALA A 182 6.47 -26.05 4.28
CA ALA A 182 5.25 -25.30 3.96
C ALA A 182 5.54 -23.80 3.85
N LYS A 183 5.05 -23.16 2.79
CA LYS A 183 5.27 -21.73 2.56
C LYS A 183 4.76 -20.85 3.70
N VAL A 184 3.62 -21.20 4.30
CA VAL A 184 3.05 -20.44 5.44
C VAL A 184 3.98 -20.42 6.65
N ASP A 185 4.68 -21.55 6.94
CA ASP A 185 5.62 -21.63 8.08
C ASP A 185 6.83 -20.73 7.83
N ILE A 186 7.41 -20.83 6.64
CA ILE A 186 8.59 -20.03 6.25
C ILE A 186 8.27 -18.53 6.34
N VAL A 187 7.14 -18.10 5.77
CA VAL A 187 6.75 -16.70 5.81
C VAL A 187 6.51 -16.24 7.25
N ALA A 188 5.82 -17.01 8.08
CA ALA A 188 5.57 -16.65 9.47
C ALA A 188 6.87 -16.52 10.29
N GLU A 189 7.85 -17.38 10.06
CA GLU A 189 9.18 -17.27 10.69
C GLU A 189 9.88 -15.96 10.29
N HIS A 190 9.88 -15.60 9.01
CA HIS A 190 10.46 -14.34 8.56
C HIS A 190 9.72 -13.13 9.13
N LEU A 191 8.38 -13.16 9.20
CA LEU A 191 7.59 -12.10 9.83
C LEU A 191 7.98 -11.90 11.29
N SER A 192 8.13 -12.99 12.05
CA SER A 192 8.54 -12.93 13.47
C SER A 192 9.96 -12.38 13.68
N GLN A 193 10.85 -12.57 12.70
CA GLN A 193 12.20 -11.97 12.70
C GLN A 193 12.17 -10.47 12.43
N ILE A 194 11.20 -9.99 11.64
CA ILE A 194 11.01 -8.56 11.38
C ILE A 194 10.49 -7.86 12.65
N ASP A 195 9.45 -8.40 13.28
CA ASP A 195 8.90 -7.88 14.54
C ASP A 195 8.37 -9.02 15.40
N PRO A 196 8.93 -9.25 16.61
CA PRO A 196 8.46 -10.29 17.53
C PRO A 196 7.00 -10.10 18.00
N LEU A 197 6.43 -8.92 17.83
CA LEU A 197 5.03 -8.63 18.15
C LEU A 197 4.05 -9.06 17.05
N ILE A 198 4.55 -9.55 15.91
CA ILE A 198 3.68 -10.03 14.84
C ILE A 198 3.00 -11.34 15.26
N SER A 199 1.68 -11.35 15.10
CA SER A 199 0.82 -12.52 15.26
C SER A 199 0.37 -13.03 13.89
N SER A 200 0.62 -14.31 13.60
CA SER A 200 0.23 -14.95 12.35
C SER A 200 -0.65 -16.17 12.63
N VAL A 201 -1.83 -16.22 11.99
CA VAL A 201 -2.67 -17.41 11.94
C VAL A 201 -2.41 -18.11 10.61
N LEU A 202 -2.06 -19.43 10.66
CA LEU A 202 -1.57 -20.16 9.50
C LEU A 202 -2.58 -21.22 9.05
N TYR A 203 -2.90 -21.22 7.75
CA TYR A 203 -3.74 -22.25 7.13
C TYR A 203 -2.99 -22.91 5.97
N LYS A 204 -2.63 -24.19 6.14
CA LYS A 204 -1.97 -25.03 5.13
C LYS A 204 -3.03 -25.69 4.24
N GLU A 205 -3.76 -24.84 3.51
CA GLU A 205 -4.94 -25.26 2.75
C GLU A 205 -4.94 -24.69 1.33
N TYR A 206 -5.38 -25.51 0.39
CA TYR A 206 -5.73 -25.04 -0.96
C TYR A 206 -7.14 -24.48 -0.97
N ILE A 207 -7.36 -23.44 -1.76
CA ILE A 207 -8.69 -22.88 -1.96
C ILE A 207 -9.40 -23.63 -3.09
N LEU A 208 -10.28 -24.55 -2.69
CA LEU A 208 -11.10 -25.35 -3.60
C LEU A 208 -12.47 -24.71 -3.84
N PRO A 209 -13.24 -25.16 -4.84
CA PRO A 209 -14.59 -24.62 -5.12
C PRO A 209 -15.55 -24.64 -3.92
N ASP A 210 -15.45 -25.65 -3.06
CA ASP A 210 -16.28 -25.86 -1.88
C ASP A 210 -15.67 -25.28 -0.58
N THR A 211 -14.46 -24.71 -0.62
CA THR A 211 -13.85 -24.10 0.57
C THR A 211 -14.69 -22.96 1.12
N ASP A 212 -15.07 -23.06 2.40
CA ASP A 212 -15.71 -21.95 3.11
C ASP A 212 -14.65 -20.87 3.43
N LEU A 213 -14.86 -19.67 2.86
CA LEU A 213 -13.99 -18.52 3.09
C LEU A 213 -14.31 -17.76 4.39
N GLY A 214 -15.47 -18.02 4.98
CA GLY A 214 -15.94 -17.32 6.19
C GLY A 214 -14.97 -17.42 7.34
N LYS A 215 -14.33 -18.59 7.51
CA LYS A 215 -13.36 -18.86 8.58
C LYS A 215 -12.07 -18.01 8.52
N PHE A 216 -11.71 -17.52 7.32
CA PHE A 216 -10.51 -16.70 7.14
C PHE A 216 -10.78 -15.20 7.26
N LEU A 217 -12.04 -14.78 7.06
CA LEU A 217 -12.40 -13.38 6.87
C LEU A 217 -13.13 -12.75 8.06
N ALA A 218 -13.32 -13.48 9.17
CA ALA A 218 -14.19 -13.06 10.28
C ALA A 218 -13.79 -11.70 10.88
N ASP A 219 -12.49 -11.46 11.06
CA ASP A 219 -11.95 -10.24 11.68
C ASP A 219 -11.02 -9.45 10.75
N ALA A 220 -11.10 -9.68 9.44
CA ALA A 220 -10.21 -9.06 8.48
C ALA A 220 -10.55 -7.60 8.22
N ASN A 221 -9.53 -6.76 8.07
CA ASN A 221 -9.70 -5.38 7.62
C ASN A 221 -9.31 -5.22 6.14
N PHE A 222 -8.41 -6.07 5.66
CA PHE A 222 -7.91 -6.02 4.29
C PHE A 222 -7.59 -7.42 3.77
N ILE A 223 -7.96 -7.69 2.53
CA ILE A 223 -7.78 -8.98 1.88
C ILE A 223 -6.82 -8.83 0.71
N ILE A 224 -5.92 -9.79 0.54
CA ILE A 224 -4.98 -9.86 -0.57
C ILE A 224 -5.11 -11.23 -1.22
N ASN A 225 -5.33 -11.26 -2.53
CA ASN A 225 -5.33 -12.48 -3.32
C ASN A 225 -4.15 -12.49 -4.29
N THR A 226 -3.30 -13.49 -4.16
CA THR A 226 -2.18 -13.77 -5.07
C THR A 226 -2.19 -15.21 -5.57
N LEU A 227 -3.30 -15.96 -5.32
CA LEU A 227 -3.44 -17.33 -5.78
C LEU A 227 -3.66 -17.37 -7.29
N ASP A 228 -2.78 -18.03 -8.00
CA ASP A 228 -2.81 -18.22 -9.45
C ASP A 228 -3.21 -19.65 -9.88
N GLU A 229 -3.46 -20.55 -8.94
CA GLU A 229 -3.95 -21.90 -9.21
C GLU A 229 -5.44 -22.06 -8.82
N PRO A 230 -6.29 -22.64 -9.67
CA PRO A 230 -6.02 -23.10 -11.06
C PRO A 230 -5.76 -21.95 -12.04
N TYR A 231 -6.15 -20.73 -11.73
CA TYR A 231 -5.76 -19.47 -12.32
C TYR A 231 -6.33 -18.29 -11.51
N ILE A 232 -5.69 -17.12 -11.60
CA ILE A 232 -5.98 -15.96 -10.77
C ILE A 232 -7.43 -15.45 -10.92
N GLY A 233 -8.05 -15.55 -12.08
CA GLY A 233 -9.44 -15.12 -12.30
C GLY A 233 -10.45 -15.96 -11.53
N PHE A 234 -10.23 -17.27 -11.37
CA PHE A 234 -11.09 -18.14 -10.58
C PHE A 234 -11.01 -17.80 -9.08
N THR A 235 -9.79 -17.73 -8.55
CA THR A 235 -9.58 -17.43 -7.13
C THR A 235 -10.07 -16.03 -6.79
N SER A 236 -9.83 -15.05 -7.68
CA SER A 236 -10.33 -13.68 -7.54
C SER A 236 -11.86 -13.62 -7.55
N ALA A 237 -12.54 -14.35 -8.45
CA ALA A 237 -14.00 -14.39 -8.47
C ALA A 237 -14.56 -14.98 -7.17
N LYS A 238 -14.00 -16.11 -6.70
CA LYS A 238 -14.42 -16.77 -5.47
C LYS A 238 -14.24 -15.85 -4.25
N ILE A 239 -13.05 -15.30 -4.06
CA ILE A 239 -12.71 -14.45 -2.92
C ILE A 239 -13.44 -13.10 -3.03
N GLY A 240 -13.40 -12.47 -4.20
CA GLY A 240 -13.92 -11.13 -4.42
C GLY A 240 -15.42 -11.02 -4.24
N ARG A 241 -16.21 -12.04 -4.64
CA ARG A 241 -17.66 -12.05 -4.42
C ARG A 241 -17.99 -12.05 -2.92
N VAL A 242 -17.25 -12.81 -2.12
CA VAL A 242 -17.40 -12.80 -0.65
C VAL A 242 -16.97 -11.46 -0.07
N CYS A 243 -15.86 -10.86 -0.58
CA CYS A 243 -15.42 -9.54 -0.14
C CYS A 243 -16.46 -8.46 -0.42
N VAL A 244 -17.09 -8.47 -1.59
CA VAL A 244 -18.18 -7.54 -1.94
C VAL A 244 -19.36 -7.70 -0.98
N GLN A 245 -19.81 -8.94 -0.71
CA GLN A 245 -20.91 -9.23 0.22
C GLN A 245 -20.63 -8.78 1.66
N LYS A 246 -19.37 -8.89 2.10
CA LYS A 246 -18.95 -8.52 3.46
C LYS A 246 -18.45 -7.08 3.57
N ASN A 247 -18.49 -6.31 2.48
CA ASN A 247 -17.94 -4.95 2.40
C ASN A 247 -16.45 -4.88 2.81
N LEU A 248 -15.65 -5.87 2.41
CA LEU A 248 -14.22 -5.94 2.68
C LEU A 248 -13.41 -5.50 1.45
N PRO A 249 -12.40 -4.65 1.63
CA PRO A 249 -11.47 -4.29 0.56
C PRO A 249 -10.64 -5.51 0.14
N LEU A 250 -10.39 -5.62 -1.15
CA LEU A 250 -9.59 -6.69 -1.73
C LEU A 250 -8.54 -6.11 -2.66
N PHE A 251 -7.30 -6.54 -2.52
CA PHE A 251 -6.26 -6.33 -3.51
C PHE A 251 -5.98 -7.65 -4.24
N VAL A 252 -6.09 -7.63 -5.56
CA VAL A 252 -5.70 -8.76 -6.41
C VAL A 252 -4.34 -8.44 -7.03
N ALA A 253 -3.34 -9.22 -6.66
CA ALA A 253 -1.99 -9.07 -7.17
C ALA A 253 -1.63 -10.21 -8.13
N GLY A 254 -0.95 -9.87 -9.18
CA GLY A 254 -0.54 -10.78 -10.24
C GLY A 254 -1.27 -10.51 -11.55
N GLY A 255 -0.64 -10.89 -12.65
CA GLY A 255 -1.18 -10.71 -13.98
C GLY A 255 -2.29 -11.71 -14.30
N PHE A 256 -3.21 -11.32 -15.16
CA PHE A 256 -4.24 -12.21 -15.70
C PHE A 256 -3.63 -13.37 -16.50
N ASP A 257 -2.48 -13.14 -17.07
CA ASP A 257 -1.68 -14.04 -17.92
C ASP A 257 -0.30 -14.38 -17.31
N ALA A 258 -0.17 -14.29 -15.97
CA ALA A 258 1.08 -14.45 -15.24
C ALA A 258 2.14 -13.35 -15.50
N HIS A 259 1.75 -12.18 -16.04
CA HIS A 259 2.67 -11.07 -16.21
C HIS A 259 3.12 -10.51 -14.85
N LEU A 260 4.42 -10.54 -14.59
CA LEU A 260 4.97 -10.24 -13.26
C LEU A 260 5.06 -8.74 -12.95
N MET A 261 4.97 -7.87 -13.95
CA MET A 261 5.02 -6.41 -13.74
C MET A 261 3.63 -5.77 -13.78
N SER A 262 2.63 -6.44 -13.21
CA SER A 262 1.29 -5.88 -13.03
C SER A 262 1.21 -5.02 -11.76
N THR A 263 0.45 -3.92 -11.83
CA THR A 263 0.14 -3.10 -10.64
C THR A 263 -0.92 -3.73 -9.75
N GLY A 264 -1.61 -4.78 -10.21
CA GLY A 264 -2.76 -5.36 -9.51
C GLY A 264 -4.02 -4.50 -9.56
N GLU A 265 -5.06 -4.93 -8.87
CA GLU A 265 -6.34 -4.22 -8.75
C GLU A 265 -6.72 -4.01 -7.28
N LEU A 266 -7.00 -2.77 -6.89
CA LEU A 266 -7.62 -2.46 -5.61
C LEU A 266 -9.15 -2.41 -5.79
N ILE A 267 -9.83 -3.33 -5.14
CA ILE A 267 -11.29 -3.46 -5.18
C ILE A 267 -11.86 -2.95 -3.86
N ILE A 268 -12.57 -1.83 -3.94
CA ILE A 268 -13.28 -1.21 -2.82
C ILE A 268 -14.77 -1.38 -3.11
N PRO A 269 -15.50 -2.20 -2.31
CA PRO A 269 -16.94 -2.41 -2.53
C PRO A 269 -17.69 -1.08 -2.62
N GLY A 270 -18.56 -0.96 -3.60
CA GLY A 270 -19.33 0.26 -3.86
C GLY A 270 -18.57 1.40 -4.56
N LYS A 271 -17.23 1.41 -4.58
CA LYS A 271 -16.42 2.50 -5.15
C LYS A 271 -15.75 2.12 -6.47
N THR A 272 -15.13 0.94 -6.56
CA THR A 272 -14.36 0.52 -7.74
C THR A 272 -15.08 -0.61 -8.50
N PRO A 273 -14.64 -0.95 -9.73
CA PRO A 273 -15.05 -2.18 -10.39
C PRO A 273 -14.77 -3.38 -9.50
N CYS A 274 -15.70 -4.33 -9.40
CA CYS A 274 -15.47 -5.59 -8.70
C CYS A 274 -14.78 -6.63 -9.61
N VAL A 275 -14.43 -7.78 -9.06
CA VAL A 275 -13.78 -8.87 -9.81
C VAL A 275 -14.58 -9.31 -11.04
N ASP A 276 -15.91 -9.33 -10.96
CA ASP A 276 -16.77 -9.71 -12.08
C ASP A 276 -16.79 -8.63 -13.19
N CYS A 277 -16.66 -7.35 -12.83
CA CYS A 277 -16.48 -6.28 -13.83
C CYS A 277 -15.15 -6.46 -14.60
N TYR A 278 -14.07 -6.77 -13.90
CA TYR A 278 -12.78 -7.09 -14.54
C TYR A 278 -12.88 -8.32 -15.43
N LEU A 279 -13.47 -9.42 -14.95
CA LEU A 279 -13.66 -10.64 -15.74
C LEU A 279 -14.49 -10.38 -17.00
N SER A 280 -15.60 -9.63 -16.90
CA SER A 280 -16.43 -9.25 -18.04
C SER A 280 -15.64 -8.41 -19.05
N HIS A 281 -14.87 -7.44 -18.59
CA HIS A 281 -14.00 -6.61 -19.45
C HIS A 281 -13.00 -7.48 -20.21
N PHE A 282 -12.26 -8.36 -19.55
CA PHE A 282 -11.28 -9.24 -20.18
C PHE A 282 -11.95 -10.21 -21.16
N THR A 283 -13.07 -10.80 -20.81
CA THR A 283 -13.80 -11.72 -21.70
C THR A 283 -14.22 -11.01 -22.98
N THR A 284 -14.64 -9.76 -22.90
CA THR A 284 -15.05 -8.96 -24.05
C THR A 284 -13.86 -8.54 -24.90
N THR A 285 -12.80 -8.01 -24.24
CA THR A 285 -11.60 -7.48 -24.92
C THR A 285 -10.82 -8.58 -25.62
N LEU A 286 -10.78 -9.78 -25.02
CA LEU A 286 -10.05 -10.93 -25.58
C LEU A 286 -10.87 -11.74 -26.58
N ALA A 287 -11.96 -11.17 -27.13
CA ALA A 287 -12.77 -11.76 -28.21
C ALA A 287 -13.18 -13.21 -27.95
N GLY A 288 -13.62 -13.49 -26.72
CA GLY A 288 -14.07 -14.81 -26.32
C GLY A 288 -12.96 -15.80 -25.95
N TRP A 289 -11.72 -15.31 -25.80
CA TRP A 289 -10.67 -16.12 -25.21
C TRP A 289 -11.11 -16.65 -23.85
N LYS A 290 -10.91 -17.94 -23.63
CA LYS A 290 -11.19 -18.59 -22.34
C LYS A 290 -9.89 -19.13 -21.78
N PRO A 291 -9.61 -18.88 -20.51
CA PRO A 291 -8.45 -19.50 -19.87
C PRO A 291 -8.59 -21.01 -19.96
N ARG A 292 -7.51 -21.68 -20.26
CA ARG A 292 -7.43 -23.13 -20.28
C ARG A 292 -7.19 -23.60 -18.85
N TYR A 293 -8.28 -23.77 -18.08
CA TYR A 293 -8.15 -24.51 -16.84
C TYR A 293 -8.43 -25.96 -17.07
N ASN A 294 -7.94 -26.80 -16.19
CA ASN A 294 -8.16 -28.24 -16.20
C ASN A 294 -7.81 -28.90 -17.53
N ILE A 295 -6.83 -28.37 -18.21
CA ILE A 295 -6.09 -29.27 -19.07
C ILE A 295 -5.35 -30.15 -18.06
N PRO A 296 -5.76 -31.46 -17.91
CA PRO A 296 -4.90 -32.41 -17.21
C PRO A 296 -3.51 -32.20 -17.80
N PRO A 297 -2.43 -32.36 -17.05
CA PRO A 297 -1.12 -32.19 -17.62
C PRO A 297 -1.15 -32.95 -18.93
N ILE A 298 -1.29 -32.23 -20.04
CA ILE A 298 -0.98 -32.75 -21.37
C ILE A 298 0.36 -33.36 -21.06
N GLU A 299 0.58 -34.62 -21.45
CA GLU A 299 1.90 -35.20 -21.41
C GLU A 299 2.80 -34.11 -21.98
N ARG A 300 3.39 -33.32 -21.08
CA ARG A 300 4.24 -32.20 -21.46
C ARG A 300 5.40 -32.90 -22.11
N GLU A 301 5.66 -32.61 -23.38
CA GLU A 301 6.87 -33.08 -24.01
C GLU A 301 8.01 -32.53 -23.16
N LEU A 302 8.52 -33.39 -22.25
CA LEU A 302 9.67 -33.09 -21.45
C LEU A 302 10.89 -33.16 -22.36
N TYR A 303 11.56 -32.03 -22.50
CA TYR A 303 12.81 -32.01 -23.25
C TYR A 303 13.94 -32.43 -22.31
N GLU A 304 14.53 -33.58 -22.56
CA GLU A 304 15.71 -34.02 -21.84
C GLU A 304 16.93 -33.19 -22.29
N VAL A 305 17.45 -32.37 -21.38
CA VAL A 305 18.70 -31.65 -21.62
C VAL A 305 19.70 -32.05 -20.53
N LYS A 306 20.81 -32.66 -20.94
CA LYS A 306 21.87 -33.12 -20.02
C LYS A 306 21.37 -34.06 -18.91
N GLY A 307 20.45 -34.96 -19.23
CA GLY A 307 19.88 -35.92 -18.26
C GLY A 307 18.91 -35.30 -17.27
N ARG A 308 18.31 -34.16 -17.59
CA ARG A 308 17.26 -33.50 -16.80
C ARG A 308 16.04 -33.22 -17.66
N ASP A 309 14.89 -33.55 -17.12
CA ASP A 309 13.62 -33.12 -17.69
C ASP A 309 13.47 -31.61 -17.51
N ILE A 310 13.24 -30.88 -18.59
CA ILE A 310 13.01 -29.44 -18.58
C ILE A 310 11.54 -29.17 -18.84
N ASP A 311 10.89 -28.56 -17.87
CA ASP A 311 9.55 -28.03 -18.00
C ASP A 311 9.64 -26.51 -18.31
N PHE A 312 8.97 -26.07 -19.37
CA PHE A 312 8.96 -24.66 -19.77
C PHE A 312 7.86 -23.91 -19.04
N HIS A 313 8.26 -23.03 -18.12
CA HIS A 313 7.37 -22.12 -17.44
C HIS A 313 7.35 -20.74 -18.13
N VAL A 314 6.33 -19.93 -17.83
CA VAL A 314 6.29 -18.53 -18.27
C VAL A 314 7.51 -17.79 -17.72
N GLY A 315 8.22 -17.09 -18.60
CA GLY A 315 9.43 -16.36 -18.24
C GLY A 315 9.16 -15.22 -17.26
N GLY A 316 10.10 -14.97 -16.37
CA GLY A 316 10.02 -13.87 -15.42
C GLY A 316 11.33 -13.67 -14.66
N LEU A 317 11.50 -12.46 -14.12
CA LEU A 317 12.65 -12.09 -13.29
C LEU A 317 12.19 -11.78 -11.86
N ALA A 318 13.04 -12.03 -10.88
CA ALA A 318 12.76 -11.62 -9.50
C ALA A 318 12.47 -10.11 -9.37
N SER A 319 13.17 -9.27 -10.14
CA SER A 319 12.94 -7.82 -10.18
C SER A 319 11.55 -7.43 -10.67
N MET A 320 10.95 -8.20 -11.59
CA MET A 320 9.56 -7.98 -12.03
C MET A 320 8.58 -8.27 -10.89
N ALA A 321 8.80 -9.36 -10.14
CA ALA A 321 8.01 -9.67 -8.97
C ALA A 321 8.14 -8.57 -7.90
N LEU A 322 9.36 -8.06 -7.64
CA LEU A 322 9.61 -6.98 -6.69
C LEU A 322 8.91 -5.67 -7.07
N PHE A 323 8.82 -5.35 -8.37
CA PHE A 323 8.03 -4.21 -8.85
C PHE A 323 6.56 -4.35 -8.42
N SER A 324 5.93 -5.48 -8.73
CA SER A 324 4.54 -5.74 -8.38
C SER A 324 4.31 -5.77 -6.87
N ILE A 325 5.23 -6.37 -6.11
CA ILE A 325 5.19 -6.38 -4.64
C ILE A 325 5.20 -4.96 -4.09
N SER A 326 6.15 -4.13 -4.54
CA SER A 326 6.30 -2.77 -4.01
C SER A 326 5.12 -1.89 -4.39
N TYR A 327 4.62 -1.99 -5.63
CA TYR A 327 3.45 -1.25 -6.07
C TYR A 327 2.19 -1.64 -5.25
N ALA A 328 1.96 -2.95 -5.10
CA ALA A 328 0.86 -3.49 -4.30
C ALA A 328 0.93 -2.99 -2.85
N THR A 329 2.11 -3.10 -2.23
CA THR A 329 2.29 -2.71 -0.84
C THR A 329 2.03 -1.22 -0.61
N ILE A 330 2.52 -0.34 -1.49
CA ILE A 330 2.24 1.11 -1.41
C ILE A 330 0.74 1.37 -1.52
N THR A 331 0.05 0.72 -2.45
CA THR A 331 -1.40 0.87 -2.64
C THR A 331 -2.19 0.40 -1.41
N ILE A 332 -1.78 -0.72 -0.82
CA ILE A 332 -2.42 -1.28 0.39
C ILE A 332 -2.19 -0.37 1.60
N ILE A 333 -0.97 0.13 1.78
CA ILE A 333 -0.65 1.08 2.84
C ILE A 333 -1.48 2.35 2.69
N ASP A 334 -1.55 2.94 1.48
CA ASP A 334 -2.36 4.12 1.21
C ASP A 334 -3.84 3.90 1.59
N TYR A 335 -4.40 2.74 1.22
CA TYR A 335 -5.76 2.39 1.60
C TYR A 335 -5.96 2.30 3.12
N ILE A 336 -5.09 1.59 3.82
CA ILE A 336 -5.19 1.38 5.27
C ILE A 336 -5.06 2.71 6.01
N VAL A 337 -4.06 3.51 5.66
CA VAL A 337 -3.73 4.77 6.33
C VAL A 337 -4.79 5.84 6.07
N SER A 338 -5.31 5.92 4.83
CA SER A 338 -6.39 6.83 4.45
C SER A 338 -7.78 6.35 4.87
N GLN A 339 -7.89 5.16 5.46
CA GLN A 339 -9.16 4.52 5.83
C GLN A 339 -10.14 4.41 4.64
N GLY A 340 -9.59 4.09 3.48
CA GLY A 340 -10.36 3.92 2.23
C GLY A 340 -10.71 5.23 1.51
N ASP A 341 -10.24 6.37 2.01
CA ASP A 341 -10.31 7.66 1.29
C ASP A 341 -9.09 7.87 0.40
N VAL A 342 -8.84 6.90 -0.48
CA VAL A 342 -7.73 6.96 -1.44
C VAL A 342 -8.00 8.04 -2.49
N LYS A 343 -7.01 8.92 -2.69
CA LYS A 343 -7.14 10.06 -3.62
C LYS A 343 -7.25 9.62 -5.08
N THR A 344 -6.56 8.55 -5.42
CA THR A 344 -6.53 8.01 -6.78
C THR A 344 -6.49 6.49 -6.72
N VAL A 345 -7.52 5.84 -7.27
CA VAL A 345 -7.51 4.40 -7.48
C VAL A 345 -7.25 4.17 -8.95
N TYR A 346 -6.03 3.83 -9.26
CA TYR A 346 -5.70 3.34 -10.59
C TYR A 346 -6.25 1.92 -10.73
N GLY A 347 -6.85 1.62 -11.86
CA GLY A 347 -7.16 0.25 -12.23
C GLY A 347 -5.88 -0.54 -12.46
N ARG A 348 -6.04 -1.77 -12.92
CA ARG A 348 -4.91 -2.61 -13.30
C ARG A 348 -4.05 -1.94 -14.37
N GLY A 349 -2.77 -1.91 -14.17
CA GLY A 349 -1.76 -1.48 -15.13
C GLY A 349 -0.75 -2.60 -15.38
N GLU A 350 -0.19 -2.60 -16.58
CA GLU A 350 0.89 -3.48 -17.00
C GLU A 350 2.12 -2.62 -17.31
N CYS A 351 3.22 -2.89 -16.62
CA CYS A 351 4.49 -2.24 -16.90
C CYS A 351 5.27 -3.11 -17.90
N LEU A 352 5.53 -2.58 -19.08
CA LEU A 352 6.25 -3.31 -20.11
C LEU A 352 7.76 -3.15 -19.90
N PHE A 353 8.50 -4.26 -20.00
CA PHE A 353 9.94 -4.26 -19.76
C PHE A 353 10.72 -3.41 -20.79
N GLU A 354 10.19 -3.28 -22.02
CA GLU A 354 10.87 -2.58 -23.11
C GLU A 354 11.04 -1.07 -22.84
N ASP A 355 10.05 -0.43 -22.25
CA ASP A 355 10.04 1.03 -22.05
C ASP A 355 9.76 1.46 -20.59
N LEU A 356 9.46 0.51 -19.72
CA LEU A 356 9.10 0.70 -18.31
C LEU A 356 7.89 1.62 -18.10
N ASN A 357 7.07 1.83 -19.13
CA ASN A 357 5.82 2.57 -19.01
C ASN A 357 4.72 1.69 -18.41
N ILE A 358 3.86 2.29 -17.58
CA ILE A 358 2.70 1.61 -17.05
C ILE A 358 1.48 1.96 -17.90
N ASN A 359 0.93 0.96 -18.57
CA ASN A 359 -0.28 1.09 -19.35
C ASN A 359 -1.49 0.65 -18.50
N TYR A 360 -2.32 1.60 -18.08
CA TYR A 360 -3.50 1.30 -17.27
C TYR A 360 -4.68 0.87 -18.13
N LEU A 361 -5.36 -0.19 -17.69
CA LEU A 361 -6.61 -0.64 -18.30
C LEU A 361 -7.77 0.22 -17.78
N ASN A 362 -8.57 0.74 -18.69
CA ASN A 362 -9.75 1.52 -18.33
C ASN A 362 -10.95 0.61 -18.11
N VAL A 363 -10.97 -0.10 -16.98
CA VAL A 363 -12.10 -0.91 -16.57
C VAL A 363 -13.09 -0.05 -15.79
N GLN A 364 -14.34 -0.04 -16.21
CA GLN A 364 -15.41 0.69 -15.54
C GLN A 364 -16.30 -0.24 -14.72
N ARG A 365 -16.90 0.30 -13.68
CA ARG A 365 -17.94 -0.41 -12.93
C ARG A 365 -19.15 -0.61 -13.85
N ASP A 366 -19.57 -1.86 -14.05
CA ASP A 366 -20.75 -2.19 -14.85
C ASP A 366 -22.02 -1.96 -14.01
N PRO A 367 -22.92 -1.04 -14.42
CA PRO A 367 -24.17 -0.80 -13.70
C PRO A 367 -25.11 -2.03 -13.67
N LYS A 368 -24.88 -3.01 -14.53
CA LYS A 368 -25.64 -4.26 -14.61
C LYS A 368 -24.88 -5.46 -14.04
N CYS A 369 -23.74 -5.23 -13.41
CA CYS A 369 -22.97 -6.31 -12.81
C CYS A 369 -23.79 -7.07 -11.76
N PRO A 370 -23.95 -8.39 -11.85
CA PRO A 370 -24.78 -9.16 -10.91
C PRO A 370 -24.24 -9.16 -9.48
N ILE A 371 -22.98 -8.76 -9.29
CA ILE A 371 -22.29 -8.78 -7.99
C ILE A 371 -22.29 -7.40 -7.32
N CYS A 372 -21.91 -6.34 -8.02
CA CYS A 372 -21.70 -5.03 -7.40
C CYS A 372 -22.75 -3.96 -7.78
N SER A 373 -23.73 -4.26 -8.64
CA SER A 373 -24.77 -3.29 -9.01
C SER A 373 -25.77 -3.05 -7.88
N VAL A 374 -25.83 -3.93 -6.89
CA VAL A 374 -26.78 -3.87 -5.76
C VAL A 374 -26.20 -3.23 -4.49
N ILE A 375 -24.97 -2.70 -4.57
CA ILE A 375 -24.25 -2.07 -3.44
C ILE A 375 -24.07 -0.58 -3.68
#